data_280d52427179cce56790a190d77f6341
#
_entry.id   280d52427179cce56790a190d77f6341
#
_cell.length_a   1.000
_cell.length_b   1.000
_cell.length_c   1.000
_cell.angle_alpha   90.00
_cell.angle_beta   90.00
_cell.angle_gamma   90.00
#
_symmetry.space_group_name_H-M   'P 1'
#
loop_
_entity.id
_entity.type
_entity.pdbx_description
1 polymer ?
#
loop_
_entity_poly.entity_id
_entity_poly.type
_entity_poly.pdbx_seq_one_letter_code
_entity_poly.pdbx_strand_id
1 'polypeptide(L)'
;MSKYMILIHEREADYATMTPEGWQSVVDAHSAFTKAVADLGGTIVGGEALQQTTTATSIRSGEVTDGPFVESKEALAGFYIVEARDLDHALEIGKLTPAPFGGVEVRPVLDAPAAGGR
;
A
#
# COMPACT_ATOMS: atom_id res chain seq x y z
N MET A 1 17.96 1.64 10.49
CA MET A 1 16.85 1.98 9.58
C MET A 1 15.52 1.70 10.25
N SER A 2 14.54 2.53 9.99
CA SER A 2 13.20 2.34 10.54
C SER A 2 12.26 1.82 9.47
N LYS A 3 11.21 1.17 9.91
CA LYS A 3 10.18 0.64 8.98
C LYS A 3 9.03 1.62 8.85
N TYR A 4 8.54 1.75 7.63
CA TYR A 4 7.37 2.55 7.30
C TYR A 4 6.45 1.73 6.43
N MET A 5 5.14 1.92 6.61
CA MET A 5 4.15 1.31 5.72
C MET A 5 3.67 2.37 4.75
N ILE A 6 3.62 2.01 3.48
CA ILE A 6 3.06 2.85 2.43
C ILE A 6 1.72 2.22 2.04
N LEU A 7 0.64 2.91 2.39
CA LEU A 7 -0.71 2.43 2.16
C LEU A 7 -1.24 3.08 0.90
N ILE A 8 -1.62 2.27 -0.07
CA ILE A 8 -2.09 2.74 -1.37
C ILE A 8 -3.61 2.76 -1.37
N HIS A 9 -4.18 3.95 -1.52
CA HIS A 9 -5.64 4.14 -1.56
C HIS A 9 -6.04 4.58 -2.96
N GLU A 10 -7.00 3.87 -3.55
CA GLU A 10 -7.41 4.13 -4.93
C GLU A 10 -8.90 3.94 -5.13
N ARG A 11 -9.45 4.62 -6.13
CA ARG A 11 -10.83 4.43 -6.55
C ARG A 11 -10.94 3.15 -7.35
N GLU A 12 -11.54 2.12 -6.76
CA GLU A 12 -11.66 0.80 -7.40
C GLU A 12 -12.43 0.86 -8.71
N ALA A 13 -13.43 1.72 -8.79
CA ALA A 13 -14.25 1.85 -9.99
C ALA A 13 -13.42 2.20 -11.24
N ASP A 14 -12.31 2.91 -11.06
CA ASP A 14 -11.47 3.34 -12.17
C ASP A 14 -10.70 2.18 -12.81
N TYR A 15 -10.58 1.06 -12.08
CA TYR A 15 -9.96 -0.15 -12.64
C TYR A 15 -10.91 -0.95 -13.53
N ALA A 16 -12.22 -0.73 -13.42
CA ALA A 16 -13.21 -1.53 -14.14
C ALA A 16 -13.11 -1.39 -15.66
N THR A 17 -12.64 -0.26 -16.15
CA THR A 17 -12.50 0.02 -17.57
C THR A 17 -11.05 -0.06 -18.06
N MET A 18 -10.16 -0.57 -17.23
CA MET A 18 -8.75 -0.64 -17.57
C MET A 18 -8.49 -1.66 -18.68
N THR A 19 -7.73 -1.24 -19.68
CA THR A 19 -7.32 -2.11 -20.79
C THR A 19 -6.15 -3.02 -20.35
N PRO A 20 -5.89 -4.11 -21.12
CA PRO A 20 -4.69 -4.91 -20.83
C PRO A 20 -3.40 -4.09 -20.85
N GLU A 21 -3.29 -3.11 -21.75
CA GLU A 21 -2.15 -2.22 -21.82
C GLU A 21 -2.05 -1.34 -20.56
N GLY A 22 -3.19 -0.89 -20.06
CA GLY A 22 -3.25 -0.12 -18.82
C GLY A 22 -2.77 -0.95 -17.62
N TRP A 23 -3.19 -2.20 -17.54
CA TRP A 23 -2.72 -3.12 -16.49
C TRP A 23 -1.21 -3.33 -16.60
N GLN A 24 -0.70 -3.51 -17.81
CA GLN A 24 0.75 -3.69 -18.01
C GLN A 24 1.50 -2.44 -17.57
N SER A 25 0.96 -1.24 -17.83
CA SER A 25 1.57 0.01 -17.37
C SER A 25 1.66 0.07 -15.85
N VAL A 26 0.62 -0.41 -15.15
CA VAL A 26 0.65 -0.44 -13.68
C VAL A 26 1.71 -1.42 -13.18
N VAL A 27 1.78 -2.61 -13.77
CA VAL A 27 2.81 -3.60 -13.41
C VAL A 27 4.20 -3.03 -13.65
N ASP A 28 4.41 -2.39 -14.79
CA ASP A 28 5.71 -1.80 -15.13
C ASP A 28 6.08 -0.67 -14.15
N ALA A 29 5.09 0.13 -13.75
CA ALA A 29 5.31 1.21 -12.79
C ALA A 29 5.75 0.66 -11.43
N HIS A 30 5.13 -0.44 -10.97
CA HIS A 30 5.53 -1.06 -9.71
C HIS A 30 6.92 -1.70 -9.80
N SER A 31 7.27 -2.28 -10.95
CA SER A 31 8.62 -2.79 -11.16
C SER A 31 9.66 -1.68 -11.13
N ALA A 32 9.37 -0.55 -11.78
CA ALA A 32 10.24 0.61 -11.76
C ALA A 32 10.37 1.19 -10.35
N PHE A 33 9.29 1.21 -9.60
CA PHE A 33 9.29 1.65 -8.20
C PHE A 33 10.24 0.80 -7.34
N THR A 34 10.19 -0.52 -7.50
CA THR A 34 11.06 -1.43 -6.76
C THR A 34 12.53 -1.08 -6.99
N LYS A 35 12.90 -0.80 -8.23
CA LYS A 35 14.27 -0.40 -8.55
C LYS A 35 14.59 0.97 -7.95
N ALA A 36 13.66 1.91 -8.04
CA ALA A 36 13.87 3.26 -7.53
C ALA A 36 14.10 3.28 -6.02
N VAL A 37 13.40 2.42 -5.28
CA VAL A 37 13.60 2.31 -3.83
C VAL A 37 15.04 1.91 -3.51
N ALA A 38 15.56 0.90 -4.22
CA ALA A 38 16.94 0.47 -4.04
C ALA A 38 17.92 1.59 -4.39
N ASP A 39 17.67 2.31 -5.48
CA ASP A 39 18.50 3.42 -5.91
C ASP A 39 18.51 4.56 -4.88
N LEU A 40 17.42 4.75 -4.14
CA LEU A 40 17.34 5.74 -3.07
C LEU A 40 17.94 5.25 -1.74
N GLY A 41 18.45 4.04 -1.70
CA GLY A 41 19.03 3.49 -0.49
C GLY A 41 18.04 2.92 0.50
N GLY A 42 16.78 2.74 0.09
CA GLY A 42 15.77 2.07 0.90
C GLY A 42 15.69 0.58 0.59
N THR A 43 14.88 -0.12 1.35
CA THR A 43 14.68 -1.57 1.16
C THR A 43 13.20 -1.88 1.28
N ILE A 44 12.64 -2.59 0.30
CA ILE A 44 11.29 -3.12 0.40
C ILE A 44 11.40 -4.45 1.14
N VAL A 45 10.70 -4.55 2.27
CA VAL A 45 10.72 -5.77 3.09
C VAL A 45 9.39 -6.53 3.03
N GLY A 46 8.38 -5.96 2.41
CA GLY A 46 7.09 -6.62 2.22
C GLY A 46 6.14 -5.76 1.41
N GLY A 47 5.07 -6.36 1.00
CA GLY A 47 4.00 -5.65 0.29
C GLY A 47 3.10 -6.63 -0.43
N GLU A 48 1.84 -6.26 -0.60
CA GLU A 48 0.83 -7.05 -1.30
C GLU A 48 -0.20 -6.13 -1.94
N ALA A 49 -0.71 -6.56 -3.09
CA ALA A 49 -1.90 -5.96 -3.67
C ALA A 49 -3.12 -6.70 -3.13
N LEU A 50 -4.18 -5.98 -2.89
CA LEU A 50 -5.42 -6.56 -2.35
C LEU A 50 -6.47 -6.67 -3.45
N GLN A 51 -7.34 -7.67 -3.33
CA GLN A 51 -8.52 -7.77 -4.18
C GLN A 51 -9.50 -6.65 -3.84
N GLN A 52 -10.50 -6.46 -4.69
CA GLN A 52 -11.50 -5.41 -4.49
C GLN A 52 -12.26 -5.59 -3.17
N THR A 53 -12.80 -4.51 -2.67
CA THR A 53 -13.52 -4.49 -1.39
C THR A 53 -14.76 -5.38 -1.37
N THR A 54 -15.31 -5.74 -2.54
CA THR A 54 -16.42 -6.70 -2.63
C THR A 54 -16.04 -8.08 -2.11
N THR A 55 -14.75 -8.40 -2.03
CA THR A 55 -14.26 -9.66 -1.47
C THR A 55 -14.01 -9.56 0.04
N ALA A 56 -14.12 -8.37 0.61
CA ALA A 56 -13.79 -8.15 2.02
C ALA A 56 -14.88 -8.70 2.93
N THR A 57 -14.45 -9.16 4.10
CA THR A 57 -15.31 -9.53 5.20
C THR A 57 -14.80 -8.82 6.43
N SER A 58 -15.68 -8.18 7.16
CA SER A 58 -15.32 -7.44 8.37
C SER A 58 -15.85 -8.11 9.59
N ILE A 59 -15.10 -8.03 10.68
CA ILE A 59 -15.48 -8.61 11.96
C ILE A 59 -15.33 -7.51 13.02
N ARG A 60 -16.43 -7.22 13.71
CA ARG A 60 -16.42 -6.23 14.78
C ARG A 60 -17.08 -6.86 16.01
N SER A 61 -16.33 -6.95 17.10
CA SER A 61 -16.83 -7.57 18.34
C SER A 61 -17.42 -8.96 18.11
N GLY A 62 -16.77 -9.74 17.25
CA GLY A 62 -17.22 -11.10 16.90
C GLY A 62 -18.32 -11.17 15.86
N GLU A 63 -18.91 -10.06 15.45
CA GLU A 63 -19.92 -10.05 14.40
C GLU A 63 -19.26 -9.97 13.03
N VAL A 64 -19.65 -10.87 12.14
CA VAL A 64 -19.13 -11.00 10.78
C VAL A 64 -20.07 -10.28 9.81
N THR A 65 -19.51 -9.41 8.98
CA THR A 65 -20.27 -8.61 8.02
C THR A 65 -19.55 -8.62 6.67
N ASP A 66 -20.30 -8.72 5.58
CA ASP A 66 -19.74 -8.59 4.25
C ASP A 66 -19.31 -7.13 4.01
N GLY A 67 -18.19 -6.98 3.32
CA GLY A 67 -17.71 -5.68 2.91
C GLY A 67 -16.56 -5.14 3.76
N PRO A 68 -16.01 -4.01 3.34
CA PRO A 68 -14.87 -3.42 4.02
C PRO A 68 -15.28 -2.79 5.36
N PHE A 69 -14.32 -2.68 6.25
CA PHE A 69 -14.54 -2.12 7.59
C PHE A 69 -15.03 -0.66 7.53
N VAL A 70 -14.44 0.10 6.59
CA VAL A 70 -14.84 1.47 6.31
C VAL A 70 -15.16 1.56 4.83
N GLU A 71 -16.32 2.06 4.48
CA GLU A 71 -16.68 2.32 3.09
C GLU A 71 -16.11 3.67 2.66
N SER A 72 -15.42 3.68 1.53
CA SER A 72 -14.78 4.87 1.00
C SER A 72 -14.67 4.76 -0.51
N LYS A 73 -14.74 5.91 -1.19
CA LYS A 73 -14.52 5.94 -2.64
C LYS A 73 -13.08 5.56 -2.98
N GLU A 74 -12.15 5.88 -2.10
CA GLU A 74 -10.75 5.48 -2.24
C GLU A 74 -10.49 4.41 -1.19
N ALA A 75 -10.46 3.18 -1.63
CA ALA A 75 -10.27 2.02 -0.76
C ALA A 75 -8.80 1.63 -0.70
N LEU A 76 -8.43 0.97 0.39
CA LEU A 76 -7.09 0.40 0.50
C LEU A 76 -6.91 -0.68 -0.57
N ALA A 77 -6.01 -0.44 -1.50
CA ALA A 77 -5.76 -1.33 -2.64
C ALA A 77 -4.51 -2.18 -2.47
N GLY A 78 -3.63 -1.79 -1.58
CA GLY A 78 -2.39 -2.52 -1.35
C GLY A 78 -1.46 -1.74 -0.44
N PHE A 79 -0.29 -2.31 -0.19
CA PHE A 79 0.68 -1.68 0.68
C PHE A 79 2.09 -2.16 0.37
N TYR A 80 3.06 -1.35 0.78
CA TYR A 80 4.46 -1.76 0.89
C TYR A 80 4.93 -1.53 2.31
N ILE A 81 5.86 -2.35 2.76
CA ILE A 81 6.62 -2.08 3.98
C ILE A 81 8.05 -1.82 3.54
N VAL A 82 8.59 -0.67 3.91
CA VAL A 82 9.93 -0.28 3.50
C VAL A 82 10.77 0.08 4.70
N GLU A 83 12.07 -0.15 4.58
CA GLU A 83 13.04 0.38 5.54
C GLU A 83 13.64 1.64 4.96
N ALA A 84 13.66 2.71 5.75
CA ALA A 84 14.20 4.01 5.37
C ALA A 84 14.95 4.62 6.55
N ARG A 85 15.84 5.57 6.25
CA ARG A 85 16.66 6.22 7.28
C ARG A 85 15.82 7.02 8.27
N ASP A 86 14.82 7.72 7.75
CA ASP A 86 13.98 8.63 8.52
C ASP A 86 12.68 8.90 7.73
N LEU A 87 11.82 9.72 8.28
CA LEU A 87 10.56 10.06 7.63
C LEU A 87 10.76 10.76 6.28
N ASP A 88 11.70 11.68 6.20
CA ASP A 88 11.95 12.40 4.94
C ASP A 88 12.34 11.42 3.83
N HIS A 89 13.19 10.46 4.13
CA HIS A 89 13.57 9.42 3.19
C HIS A 89 12.36 8.56 2.80
N ALA A 90 11.53 8.18 3.79
CA ALA A 90 10.32 7.41 3.51
C ALA A 90 9.33 8.19 2.63
N LEU A 91 9.24 9.51 2.79
CA LEU A 91 8.39 10.35 1.96
C LEU A 91 8.90 10.44 0.53
N GLU A 92 10.22 10.50 0.33
CA GLU A 92 10.78 10.43 -1.02
C GLU A 92 10.37 9.14 -1.72
N ILE A 93 10.43 8.03 -0.99
CA ILE A 93 9.99 6.73 -1.50
C ILE A 93 8.48 6.76 -1.78
N GLY A 94 7.71 7.29 -0.84
CA GLY A 94 6.25 7.37 -0.99
C GLY A 94 5.81 8.16 -2.22
N LYS A 95 6.52 9.23 -2.55
CA LYS A 95 6.23 10.05 -3.73
C LYS A 95 6.38 9.28 -5.04
N LEU A 96 7.19 8.23 -5.05
CA LEU A 96 7.42 7.41 -6.23
C LEU A 96 6.50 6.21 -6.31
N THR A 97 5.72 5.95 -5.25
CA THR A 97 4.84 4.79 -5.20
C THR A 97 3.67 4.96 -6.18
N PRO A 98 3.46 4.00 -7.10
CA PRO A 98 2.35 4.12 -8.04
C PRO A 98 0.99 4.07 -7.36
N ALA A 99 0.16 5.04 -7.66
CA ALA A 99 -1.23 5.10 -7.21
C ALA A 99 -2.02 5.92 -8.24
N PRO A 100 -2.24 5.36 -9.46
CA PRO A 100 -2.77 6.15 -10.57
C PRO A 100 -4.17 6.68 -10.33
N PHE A 101 -4.94 6.04 -9.46
CA PHE A 101 -6.32 6.44 -9.20
C PHE A 101 -6.55 6.91 -7.77
N GLY A 102 -5.51 7.38 -7.12
CA GLY A 102 -5.64 7.87 -5.75
C GLY A 102 -4.36 8.46 -5.21
N GLY A 103 -3.92 7.96 -4.09
CA GLY A 103 -2.71 8.44 -3.43
C GLY A 103 -2.19 7.43 -2.43
N VAL A 104 -1.17 7.83 -1.72
CA VAL A 104 -0.56 6.97 -0.70
C VAL A 104 -0.48 7.69 0.64
N GLU A 105 -0.52 6.89 1.67
CA GLU A 105 -0.32 7.34 3.04
C GLU A 105 0.94 6.65 3.56
N VAL A 106 1.84 7.43 4.16
CA VAL A 106 3.07 6.89 4.73
C VAL A 106 2.96 6.94 6.25
N ARG A 107 3.09 5.80 6.91
CA ARG A 107 2.98 5.73 8.37
C ARG A 107 4.17 4.98 8.97
N PRO A 108 4.79 5.52 10.00
CA PRO A 108 5.81 4.77 10.71
C PRO A 108 5.22 3.50 11.32
N VAL A 109 5.95 2.42 11.21
CA VAL A 109 5.56 1.17 11.88
C VAL A 109 5.91 1.32 13.36
N LEU A 110 4.98 0.96 14.22
CA LEU A 110 5.20 1.05 15.65
C LEU A 110 6.34 0.14 16.07
N ASP A 111 7.35 0.73 16.72
CA ASP A 111 8.50 -0.02 17.19
C ASP A 111 8.12 -0.64 18.54
N ALA A 112 7.63 -1.88 18.48
CA ALA A 112 7.13 -2.55 19.65
C ALA A 112 8.26 -3.14 20.48
N PRO A 113 8.08 -3.27 21.80
CA PRO A 113 9.03 -3.99 22.64
C PRO A 113 9.18 -5.44 22.21
N ALA A 114 10.25 -6.06 22.64
CA ALA A 114 10.61 -7.44 22.27
C ALA A 114 9.53 -8.46 22.61
N ALA A 115 8.54 -8.11 23.38
CA ALA A 115 7.43 -9.01 23.72
C ALA A 115 6.59 -9.42 22.51
N GLY A 116 7.06 -9.13 21.33
CA GLY A 116 6.43 -9.72 20.17
C GLY A 116 5.16 -9.01 19.74
N GLY A 117 5.28 -7.85 19.41
CA GLY A 117 4.20 -7.21 18.74
C GLY A 117 3.10 -6.76 19.68
N ARG A 118 1.97 -6.68 19.17
CA ARG A 118 0.87 -5.98 19.77
C ARG A 118 -0.26 -6.90 20.02
#